data_b9aca8ba393d6f021107ad7299e7f669
#
_entry.id   b9aca8ba393d6f021107ad7299e7f669
#
_cell.length_a   1.000
_cell.length_b   1.000
_cell.length_c   1.000
_cell.angle_alpha   90.00
_cell.angle_beta   90.00
_cell.angle_gamma   90.00
#
_symmetry.space_group_name_H-M   'P 1'
#
loop_
_entity.id
_entity.type
_entity.pdbx_description
1 polymer ?
#
loop_
_entity_poly.entity_id
_entity_poly.type
_entity_poly.pdbx_seq_one_letter_code
_entity_poly.pdbx_strand_id
1 'polypeptide(L)'
;MKYIEGKPAIVILAAGLGKRMKSRKAKVLHKILGKPMIMYVVETARKVAGNDVILVVGNQAEKVREIVSENEEVIFALQKEQLGTGHAALCALPYIPDYAQEVVILCGDVPLITPETIMRFLEDHVKAKRDISLLAVEIENPEGYGRILMDENRQVYGIIEEADASDEQKEIKIVNTGIYCIKKELLSDLLQKIKSDNVQGEFYLTDIVEIGYNEEGVVGVMVCSDCEEVVGINNSQDLMTAESIMRNRIRNIS
;
A
#
# COMPACT_ATOMS: atom_id res chain seq x y z
N MET A 1 -13.24 -9.55 14.68
CA MET A 1 -12.93 -10.88 14.10
C MET A 1 -14.14 -11.79 13.84
N LYS A 2 -15.37 -11.29 13.85
CA LYS A 2 -16.58 -12.14 13.65
C LYS A 2 -16.92 -12.43 12.17
N TYR A 3 -16.23 -11.81 11.23
CA TYR A 3 -16.61 -11.84 9.79
C TYR A 3 -15.49 -12.29 8.84
N ILE A 4 -14.28 -12.53 9.33
CA ILE A 4 -13.16 -12.95 8.48
C ILE A 4 -13.02 -14.47 8.63
N GLU A 5 -13.52 -15.21 7.66
CA GLU A 5 -13.25 -16.65 7.52
C GLU A 5 -11.88 -16.77 6.81
N GLY A 6 -10.85 -17.11 7.56
CA GLY A 6 -9.47 -17.28 7.06
C GLY A 6 -8.51 -16.17 7.51
N LYS A 7 -7.22 -16.43 7.37
CA LYS A 7 -6.18 -15.44 7.60
C LYS A 7 -5.88 -14.69 6.29
N PRO A 8 -5.79 -13.35 6.31
CA PRO A 8 -5.33 -12.60 5.15
C PRO A 8 -3.83 -12.83 4.94
N ALA A 9 -3.36 -12.71 3.70
CA ALA A 9 -1.95 -12.48 3.43
C ALA A 9 -1.70 -10.97 3.30
N ILE A 10 -0.53 -10.50 3.76
CA ILE A 10 -0.12 -9.10 3.60
C ILE A 10 1.11 -9.03 2.71
N VAL A 11 1.03 -8.26 1.65
CA VAL A 11 2.14 -7.94 0.75
C VAL A 11 2.60 -6.51 1.02
N ILE A 12 3.88 -6.31 1.37
CA ILE A 12 4.47 -5.00 1.61
C ILE A 12 5.36 -4.63 0.42
N LEU A 13 5.04 -3.56 -0.30
CA LEU A 13 5.83 -3.07 -1.42
C LEU A 13 6.96 -2.16 -0.91
N ALA A 14 8.22 -2.63 -0.99
CA ALA A 14 9.40 -1.93 -0.49
C ALA A 14 10.58 -1.90 -1.48
N ALA A 15 10.33 -2.16 -2.77
CA ALA A 15 11.36 -2.30 -3.79
C ALA A 15 11.78 -0.99 -4.47
N GLY A 16 11.04 0.11 -4.26
CA GLY A 16 11.19 1.37 -4.98
C GLY A 16 12.51 2.10 -4.75
N LEU A 17 12.93 2.89 -5.76
CA LEU A 17 14.19 3.65 -5.73
C LEU A 17 14.17 4.85 -4.76
N GLY A 18 13.00 5.40 -4.44
CA GLY A 18 12.87 6.52 -3.51
C GLY A 18 13.58 7.81 -3.96
N LYS A 19 13.55 8.13 -5.26
CA LYS A 19 14.29 9.27 -5.89
C LYS A 19 14.08 10.60 -5.17
N ARG A 20 12.86 10.85 -4.66
CA ARG A 20 12.48 12.10 -3.95
C ARG A 20 13.20 12.30 -2.61
N MET A 21 13.70 11.23 -1.99
CA MET A 21 14.50 11.33 -0.75
C MET A 21 15.88 11.96 -0.93
N LYS A 22 16.38 12.09 -2.18
CA LYS A 22 17.71 12.63 -2.51
C LYS A 22 18.84 11.99 -1.68
N SER A 23 18.73 10.68 -1.41
CA SER A 23 19.62 9.91 -0.56
C SER A 23 20.12 8.66 -1.29
N ARG A 24 21.35 8.21 -0.97
CA ARG A 24 21.89 6.94 -1.44
C ARG A 24 21.29 5.73 -0.71
N LYS A 25 20.63 5.97 0.41
CA LYS A 25 20.00 4.95 1.23
C LYS A 25 18.62 4.61 0.66
N ALA A 26 18.24 3.34 0.63
CA ALA A 26 16.88 2.93 0.26
C ALA A 26 15.86 3.68 1.11
N LYS A 27 14.78 4.16 0.49
CA LYS A 27 13.74 4.98 1.13
C LYS A 27 13.26 4.37 2.45
N VAL A 28 12.91 3.09 2.40
CA VAL A 28 12.33 2.35 3.54
C VAL A 28 13.29 2.11 4.71
N LEU A 29 14.59 2.34 4.50
CA LEU A 29 15.62 2.23 5.56
C LEU A 29 15.84 3.53 6.32
N HIS A 30 15.28 4.68 5.90
CA HIS A 30 15.35 5.91 6.70
C HIS A 30 14.67 5.69 8.05
N LYS A 31 15.24 6.31 9.09
CA LYS A 31 14.84 6.05 10.47
C LYS A 31 13.84 7.08 10.98
N ILE A 32 12.86 6.61 11.72
CA ILE A 32 11.94 7.39 12.56
C ILE A 32 12.24 6.97 14.00
N LEU A 33 12.57 7.91 14.88
CA LEU A 33 12.94 7.64 16.28
C LEU A 33 14.00 6.53 16.41
N GLY A 34 14.99 6.52 15.49
CA GLY A 34 16.10 5.56 15.52
C GLY A 34 15.84 4.21 14.86
N LYS A 35 14.58 3.86 14.50
CA LYS A 35 14.16 2.58 13.90
C LYS A 35 13.84 2.78 12.41
N PRO A 36 14.30 1.90 11.49
CA PRO A 36 13.98 1.98 10.07
C PRO A 36 12.45 1.96 9.83
N MET A 37 11.96 2.81 8.91
CA MET A 37 10.50 2.93 8.68
C MET A 37 9.86 1.61 8.26
N ILE A 38 10.55 0.77 7.50
CA ILE A 38 10.05 -0.54 7.09
C ILE A 38 9.70 -1.44 8.29
N MET A 39 10.42 -1.33 9.39
CA MET A 39 10.20 -2.15 10.57
C MET A 39 8.83 -1.85 11.22
N TYR A 40 8.37 -0.60 11.18
CA TYR A 40 7.04 -0.25 11.68
C TYR A 40 5.94 -0.92 10.86
N VAL A 41 6.09 -0.90 9.51
CA VAL A 41 5.11 -1.53 8.62
C VAL A 41 5.11 -3.06 8.78
N VAL A 42 6.30 -3.68 8.85
CA VAL A 42 6.43 -5.13 9.04
C VAL A 42 5.81 -5.57 10.36
N GLU A 43 6.12 -4.90 11.48
CA GLU A 43 5.55 -5.23 12.79
C GLU A 43 4.03 -5.07 12.82
N THR A 44 3.50 -4.03 12.17
CA THR A 44 2.07 -3.82 12.02
C THR A 44 1.43 -4.94 11.21
N ALA A 45 2.01 -5.30 10.06
CA ALA A 45 1.54 -6.39 9.22
C ALA A 45 1.57 -7.74 9.95
N ARG A 46 2.63 -8.01 10.71
CA ARG A 46 2.79 -9.23 11.52
C ARG A 46 1.71 -9.37 12.59
N LYS A 47 1.27 -8.26 13.20
CA LYS A 47 0.17 -8.28 14.18
C LYS A 47 -1.16 -8.66 13.55
N VAL A 48 -1.35 -8.40 12.26
CA VAL A 48 -2.60 -8.71 11.53
C VAL A 48 -2.56 -10.10 10.89
N ALA A 49 -1.50 -10.42 10.14
CA ALA A 49 -1.40 -11.62 9.31
C ALA A 49 -0.51 -12.72 9.91
N GLY A 50 0.19 -12.45 11.03
CA GLY A 50 1.12 -13.43 11.62
C GLY A 50 2.30 -13.71 10.70
N ASN A 51 2.47 -14.95 10.26
CA ASN A 51 3.58 -15.36 9.37
C ASN A 51 3.30 -15.13 7.88
N ASP A 52 2.06 -14.75 7.53
CA ASP A 52 1.63 -14.60 6.14
C ASP A 52 1.94 -13.18 5.61
N VAL A 53 3.16 -12.70 5.88
CA VAL A 53 3.67 -11.40 5.44
C VAL A 53 4.75 -11.61 4.38
N ILE A 54 4.53 -11.05 3.19
CA ILE A 54 5.44 -11.06 2.05
C ILE A 54 6.02 -9.66 1.86
N LEU A 55 7.34 -9.52 1.99
CA LEU A 55 8.03 -8.25 1.78
C LEU A 55 8.71 -8.24 0.40
N VAL A 56 8.22 -7.39 -0.48
CA VAL A 56 8.81 -7.18 -1.81
C VAL A 56 9.98 -6.22 -1.71
N VAL A 57 11.17 -6.72 -1.97
CA VAL A 57 12.43 -5.96 -1.91
C VAL A 57 13.05 -5.79 -3.30
N GLY A 58 13.82 -4.73 -3.50
CA GLY A 58 14.48 -4.45 -4.78
C GLY A 58 15.71 -3.55 -4.57
N ASN A 59 15.52 -2.25 -4.48
CA ASN A 59 16.63 -1.34 -4.21
C ASN A 59 17.27 -1.64 -2.85
N GLN A 60 18.57 -1.98 -2.85
CA GLN A 60 19.34 -2.42 -1.67
C GLN A 60 18.68 -3.63 -0.95
N ALA A 61 18.15 -4.57 -1.72
CA ALA A 61 17.43 -5.73 -1.22
C ALA A 61 18.14 -6.45 -0.07
N GLU A 62 19.46 -6.68 -0.18
CA GLU A 62 20.24 -7.39 0.85
C GLU A 62 20.26 -6.64 2.18
N LYS A 63 20.39 -5.31 2.16
CA LYS A 63 20.36 -4.50 3.39
C LYS A 63 18.97 -4.49 4.03
N VAL A 64 17.91 -4.46 3.22
CA VAL A 64 16.55 -4.53 3.74
C VAL A 64 16.29 -5.89 4.36
N ARG A 65 16.72 -6.97 3.70
CA ARG A 65 16.62 -8.35 4.20
C ARG A 65 17.35 -8.52 5.53
N GLU A 66 18.63 -8.11 5.60
CA GLU A 66 19.45 -8.19 6.81
C GLU A 66 18.75 -7.53 8.00
N ILE A 67 18.34 -6.26 7.86
CA ILE A 67 17.68 -5.48 8.93
C ILE A 67 16.36 -6.11 9.37
N VAL A 68 15.55 -6.60 8.43
CA VAL A 68 14.25 -7.18 8.78
C VAL A 68 14.43 -8.55 9.41
N SER A 69 15.30 -9.41 8.86
CA SER A 69 15.52 -10.78 9.37
C SER A 69 16.15 -10.84 10.76
N GLU A 70 16.83 -9.77 11.20
CA GLU A 70 17.34 -9.67 12.56
C GLU A 70 16.23 -9.58 13.63
N ASN A 71 15.02 -9.13 13.23
CA ASN A 71 13.96 -8.80 14.19
C ASN A 71 12.63 -9.50 13.90
N GLU A 72 12.35 -9.83 12.64
CA GLU A 72 11.06 -10.38 12.22
C GLU A 72 11.22 -11.47 11.16
N GLU A 73 10.32 -12.45 11.21
CA GLU A 73 10.22 -13.51 10.21
C GLU A 73 9.19 -13.12 9.15
N VAL A 74 9.65 -12.90 7.91
CA VAL A 74 8.80 -12.60 6.76
C VAL A 74 9.29 -13.36 5.53
N ILE A 75 8.41 -13.53 4.55
CA ILE A 75 8.75 -14.08 3.25
C ILE A 75 9.26 -12.96 2.36
N PHE A 76 10.42 -13.14 1.72
CA PHE A 76 10.97 -12.12 0.82
C PHE A 76 10.70 -12.46 -0.64
N ALA A 77 10.07 -11.55 -1.36
CA ALA A 77 9.96 -11.55 -2.81
C ALA A 77 10.94 -10.55 -3.41
N LEU A 78 11.67 -10.91 -4.46
CA LEU A 78 12.64 -10.04 -5.11
C LEU A 78 12.07 -9.42 -6.39
N GLN A 79 11.92 -8.12 -6.43
CA GLN A 79 11.72 -7.35 -7.65
C GLN A 79 13.09 -6.96 -8.22
N LYS A 80 13.58 -7.70 -9.22
CA LYS A 80 14.91 -7.45 -9.81
C LYS A 80 14.97 -6.12 -10.56
N GLU A 81 13.96 -5.85 -11.36
CA GLU A 81 13.79 -4.62 -12.14
C GLU A 81 12.62 -3.83 -11.60
N GLN A 82 12.82 -2.55 -11.29
CA GLN A 82 11.80 -1.67 -10.74
C GLN A 82 10.89 -1.15 -11.85
N LEU A 83 10.01 -2.02 -12.36
CA LEU A 83 9.09 -1.73 -13.47
C LEU A 83 7.72 -1.19 -13.02
N GLY A 84 7.59 -0.79 -11.77
CA GLY A 84 6.36 -0.23 -11.20
C GLY A 84 5.77 -1.06 -10.07
N THR A 85 4.71 -0.54 -9.45
CA THR A 85 4.05 -1.12 -8.27
C THR A 85 3.25 -2.38 -8.59
N GLY A 86 2.63 -2.46 -9.77
CA GLY A 86 1.96 -3.66 -10.27
C GLY A 86 2.94 -4.80 -10.48
N HIS A 87 4.12 -4.53 -11.08
CA HIS A 87 5.18 -5.53 -11.21
C HIS A 87 5.71 -5.98 -9.85
N ALA A 88 5.82 -5.08 -8.86
CA ALA A 88 6.21 -5.46 -7.51
C ALA A 88 5.20 -6.43 -6.88
N ALA A 89 3.90 -6.16 -7.01
CA ALA A 89 2.84 -7.05 -6.55
C ALA A 89 2.87 -8.42 -7.28
N LEU A 90 3.13 -8.41 -8.59
CA LEU A 90 3.29 -9.64 -9.38
C LEU A 90 4.43 -10.52 -8.86
N CYS A 91 5.55 -9.92 -8.43
CA CYS A 91 6.67 -10.66 -7.83
C CYS A 91 6.30 -11.35 -6.51
N ALA A 92 5.27 -10.90 -5.81
CA ALA A 92 4.80 -11.49 -4.56
C ALA A 92 3.89 -12.71 -4.76
N LEU A 93 3.21 -12.83 -5.91
CA LEU A 93 2.19 -13.88 -6.15
C LEU A 93 2.63 -15.30 -5.78
N PRO A 94 3.86 -15.78 -6.16
CA PRO A 94 4.28 -17.15 -5.88
C PRO A 94 4.39 -17.47 -4.38
N TYR A 95 4.39 -16.47 -3.53
CA TYR A 95 4.59 -16.59 -2.09
C TYR A 95 3.30 -16.40 -1.28
N ILE A 96 2.19 -16.02 -1.92
CA ILE A 96 0.90 -15.87 -1.26
C ILE A 96 0.35 -17.25 -0.95
N PRO A 97 0.02 -17.56 0.32
CA PRO A 97 -0.50 -18.88 0.70
C PRO A 97 -1.80 -19.23 -0.03
N ASP A 98 -1.96 -20.50 -0.43
CA ASP A 98 -3.15 -20.96 -1.13
C ASP A 98 -4.44 -20.82 -0.34
N TYR A 99 -4.34 -20.90 0.98
CA TYR A 99 -5.48 -20.76 1.89
C TYR A 99 -5.91 -19.30 2.15
N ALA A 100 -5.09 -18.31 1.75
CA ALA A 100 -5.48 -16.91 1.90
C ALA A 100 -6.67 -16.60 0.99
N GLN A 101 -7.69 -15.96 1.54
CA GLN A 101 -8.87 -15.50 0.78
C GLN A 101 -8.68 -14.06 0.33
N GLU A 102 -8.12 -13.23 1.22
CA GLU A 102 -7.89 -11.82 0.99
C GLU A 102 -6.39 -11.51 1.00
N VAL A 103 -5.97 -10.60 0.13
CA VAL A 103 -4.61 -10.08 0.08
C VAL A 103 -4.66 -8.58 0.36
N VAL A 104 -3.99 -8.16 1.44
CA VAL A 104 -3.81 -6.73 1.73
C VAL A 104 -2.44 -6.30 1.20
N ILE A 105 -2.42 -5.29 0.36
CA ILE A 105 -1.18 -4.68 -0.15
C ILE A 105 -0.93 -3.40 0.61
N LEU A 106 0.26 -3.29 1.22
CA LEU A 106 0.74 -2.12 1.96
C LEU A 106 1.96 -1.52 1.27
N CYS A 107 2.15 -0.21 1.48
CA CYS A 107 3.36 0.49 1.07
C CYS A 107 4.37 0.52 2.23
N GLY A 108 5.64 0.14 1.95
CA GLY A 108 6.70 0.10 2.96
C GLY A 108 7.14 1.49 3.48
N ASP A 109 6.58 2.55 2.93
CA ASP A 109 6.80 3.95 3.29
C ASP A 109 5.62 4.61 4.00
N VAL A 110 4.64 3.82 4.49
CA VAL A 110 3.51 4.26 5.32
C VAL A 110 3.68 3.72 6.77
N PRO A 111 4.67 4.19 7.53
CA PRO A 111 5.04 3.59 8.81
C PRO A 111 4.09 3.89 9.96
N LEU A 112 3.14 4.82 9.79
CA LEU A 112 2.20 5.22 10.83
C LEU A 112 0.90 4.42 10.81
N ILE A 113 0.72 3.53 9.82
CA ILE A 113 -0.46 2.65 9.71
C ILE A 113 -0.57 1.75 10.94
N THR A 114 -1.78 1.62 11.50
CA THR A 114 -2.04 0.80 12.67
C THR A 114 -2.65 -0.55 12.32
N PRO A 115 -2.46 -1.59 13.16
CA PRO A 115 -3.15 -2.87 12.99
C PRO A 115 -4.67 -2.71 13.00
N GLU A 116 -5.18 -1.80 13.83
CA GLU A 116 -6.61 -1.52 13.98
C GLU A 116 -7.23 -0.98 12.69
N THR A 117 -6.52 -0.08 12.01
CA THR A 117 -6.97 0.47 10.72
C THR A 117 -6.94 -0.60 9.61
N ILE A 118 -5.89 -1.44 9.56
CA ILE A 118 -5.85 -2.55 8.60
C ILE A 118 -6.98 -3.55 8.85
N MET A 119 -7.22 -3.91 10.11
CA MET A 119 -8.29 -4.84 10.47
C MET A 119 -9.67 -4.28 10.13
N ARG A 120 -9.93 -3.01 10.44
CA ARG A 120 -11.18 -2.33 10.10
C ARG A 120 -11.38 -2.26 8.58
N PHE A 121 -10.33 -1.99 7.82
CA PHE A 121 -10.35 -1.97 6.37
C PHE A 121 -10.67 -3.34 5.78
N LEU A 122 -10.07 -4.40 6.30
CA LEU A 122 -10.33 -5.78 5.92
C LEU A 122 -11.77 -6.20 6.27
N GLU A 123 -12.26 -5.85 7.46
CA GLU A 123 -13.65 -6.13 7.87
C GLU A 123 -14.66 -5.40 6.98
N ASP A 124 -14.39 -4.14 6.60
CA ASP A 124 -15.23 -3.38 5.67
C ASP A 124 -15.28 -4.02 4.29
N HIS A 125 -14.12 -4.46 3.77
CA HIS A 125 -14.00 -5.18 2.50
C HIS A 125 -14.87 -6.45 2.49
N VAL A 126 -14.69 -7.34 3.47
CA VAL A 126 -15.40 -8.61 3.57
C VAL A 126 -16.92 -8.40 3.78
N LYS A 127 -17.29 -7.47 4.67
CA LYS A 127 -18.69 -7.15 4.96
C LYS A 127 -19.43 -6.61 3.74
N ALA A 128 -18.76 -5.77 2.96
CA ALA A 128 -19.32 -5.20 1.73
C ALA A 128 -19.23 -6.17 0.53
N LYS A 129 -18.63 -7.36 0.71
CA LYS A 129 -18.42 -8.37 -0.33
C LYS A 129 -17.73 -7.82 -1.58
N ARG A 130 -16.76 -6.93 -1.37
CA ARG A 130 -16.02 -6.33 -2.49
C ARG A 130 -15.00 -7.31 -3.07
N ASP A 131 -14.68 -7.12 -4.32
CA ASP A 131 -13.60 -7.81 -5.02
C ASP A 131 -12.28 -7.05 -4.86
N ILE A 132 -12.37 -5.72 -4.89
CA ILE A 132 -11.26 -4.79 -4.67
C ILE A 132 -11.72 -3.68 -3.74
N SER A 133 -10.95 -3.39 -2.71
CA SER A 133 -11.11 -2.21 -1.87
C SER A 133 -9.85 -1.35 -1.87
N LEU A 134 -10.05 -0.05 -1.81
CA LEU A 134 -9.01 0.96 -1.66
C LEU A 134 -9.14 1.60 -0.27
N LEU A 135 -8.01 1.78 0.39
CA LEU A 135 -7.94 2.69 1.53
C LEU A 135 -7.57 4.07 0.99
N ALA A 136 -8.44 5.04 1.20
CA ALA A 136 -8.29 6.41 0.74
C ALA A 136 -8.17 7.37 1.92
N VAL A 137 -7.77 8.58 1.62
CA VAL A 137 -7.78 9.71 2.56
C VAL A 137 -8.23 10.97 1.85
N GLU A 138 -8.91 11.85 2.56
CA GLU A 138 -9.23 13.17 2.08
C GLU A 138 -8.21 14.16 2.65
N ILE A 139 -7.52 14.89 1.76
CA ILE A 139 -6.46 15.86 2.13
C ILE A 139 -6.64 17.18 1.39
N GLU A 140 -6.28 18.29 2.04
CA GLU A 140 -6.42 19.63 1.46
C GLU A 140 -5.45 19.88 0.31
N ASN A 141 -4.22 19.37 0.41
CA ASN A 141 -3.22 19.45 -0.67
C ASN A 141 -2.92 18.06 -1.23
N PRO A 142 -3.61 17.64 -2.31
CA PRO A 142 -3.48 16.31 -2.91
C PRO A 142 -2.28 16.15 -3.83
N GLU A 143 -1.40 17.15 -3.95
CA GLU A 143 -0.25 17.13 -4.86
C GLU A 143 0.64 15.89 -4.67
N GLY A 144 0.93 15.20 -5.77
CA GLY A 144 1.79 14.03 -5.80
C GLY A 144 1.11 12.70 -5.44
N TYR A 145 -0.22 12.70 -5.25
CA TYR A 145 -1.02 11.50 -5.00
C TYR A 145 -1.88 11.15 -6.22
N GLY A 146 -2.21 9.87 -6.38
CA GLY A 146 -3.25 9.42 -7.30
C GLY A 146 -4.65 9.83 -6.81
N ARG A 147 -5.50 10.31 -7.72
CA ARG A 147 -6.89 10.72 -7.42
C ARG A 147 -7.83 9.56 -7.62
N ILE A 148 -8.76 9.38 -6.68
CA ILE A 148 -9.79 8.34 -6.79
C ILE A 148 -10.96 8.89 -7.60
N LEU A 149 -11.28 8.21 -8.70
CA LEU A 149 -12.36 8.56 -9.59
C LEU A 149 -13.61 7.77 -9.22
N MET A 150 -14.70 8.48 -8.96
CA MET A 150 -15.99 7.89 -8.58
C MET A 150 -17.10 8.41 -9.48
N ASP A 151 -18.06 7.54 -9.77
CA ASP A 151 -19.29 7.90 -10.47
C ASP A 151 -20.31 8.60 -9.53
N GLU A 152 -21.47 8.95 -10.08
CA GLU A 152 -22.58 9.59 -9.36
C GLU A 152 -23.15 8.68 -8.24
N ASN A 153 -22.97 7.38 -8.35
CA ASN A 153 -23.39 6.39 -7.34
C ASN A 153 -22.28 6.12 -6.30
N ARG A 154 -21.18 6.86 -6.36
CA ARG A 154 -19.97 6.69 -5.50
C ARG A 154 -19.26 5.35 -5.71
N GLN A 155 -19.44 4.71 -6.86
CA GLN A 155 -18.68 3.55 -7.26
C GLN A 155 -17.32 4.00 -7.80
N VAL A 156 -16.26 3.37 -7.35
CA VAL A 156 -14.90 3.68 -7.81
C VAL A 156 -14.70 3.01 -9.16
N TYR A 157 -14.41 3.81 -10.19
CA TYR A 157 -14.15 3.30 -11.53
C TYR A 157 -12.69 3.41 -11.98
N GLY A 158 -11.84 4.12 -11.22
CA GLY A 158 -10.43 4.25 -11.55
C GLY A 158 -9.66 5.08 -10.55
N ILE A 159 -8.35 5.11 -10.77
CA ILE A 159 -7.41 6.02 -10.12
C ILE A 159 -6.59 6.67 -11.23
N ILE A 160 -6.44 7.99 -11.17
CA ILE A 160 -5.53 8.72 -12.05
C ILE A 160 -4.31 9.20 -11.27
N GLU A 161 -3.12 8.81 -11.73
CA GLU A 161 -1.88 9.27 -11.11
C GLU A 161 -1.63 10.75 -11.39
N GLU A 162 -0.92 11.44 -10.47
CA GLU A 162 -0.62 12.88 -10.58
C GLU A 162 -0.06 13.28 -11.95
N ALA A 163 0.83 12.44 -12.53
CA ALA A 163 1.51 12.72 -13.79
C ALA A 163 0.57 12.64 -15.01
N ASP A 164 -0.52 11.89 -14.89
CA ASP A 164 -1.48 11.62 -15.97
C ASP A 164 -2.78 12.42 -15.79
N ALA A 165 -2.97 13.09 -14.62
CA ALA A 165 -4.18 13.79 -14.26
C ALA A 165 -4.32 15.14 -14.99
N SER A 166 -5.53 15.46 -15.49
CA SER A 166 -5.90 16.79 -15.95
C SER A 166 -5.96 17.79 -14.79
N ASP A 167 -5.97 19.10 -15.11
CA ASP A 167 -6.06 20.15 -14.10
C ASP A 167 -7.35 20.03 -13.26
N GLU A 168 -8.46 19.65 -13.87
CA GLU A 168 -9.74 19.40 -13.20
C GLU A 168 -9.65 18.19 -12.24
N GLN A 169 -9.01 17.10 -12.68
CA GLN A 169 -8.82 15.90 -11.87
C GLN A 169 -7.89 16.15 -10.68
N LYS A 170 -6.92 17.04 -10.81
CA LYS A 170 -6.02 17.43 -9.72
C LYS A 170 -6.73 18.11 -8.55
N GLU A 171 -7.90 18.69 -8.77
CA GLU A 171 -8.72 19.31 -7.71
C GLU A 171 -9.44 18.27 -6.80
N ILE A 172 -9.43 16.99 -7.19
CA ILE A 172 -10.02 15.91 -6.39
C ILE A 172 -9.20 15.72 -5.11
N LYS A 173 -9.84 15.83 -3.95
CA LYS A 173 -9.20 15.75 -2.63
C LYS A 173 -9.14 14.34 -2.05
N ILE A 174 -9.93 13.41 -2.56
CA ILE A 174 -9.89 12.00 -2.14
C ILE A 174 -8.79 11.31 -2.93
N VAL A 175 -7.75 10.90 -2.22
CA VAL A 175 -6.52 10.36 -2.81
C VAL A 175 -6.28 8.92 -2.44
N ASN A 176 -5.57 8.23 -3.33
CA ASN A 176 -5.11 6.87 -3.13
C ASN A 176 -3.92 6.83 -2.17
N THR A 177 -4.00 5.98 -1.16
CA THR A 177 -2.91 5.76 -0.20
C THR A 177 -1.92 4.68 -0.64
N GLY A 178 -2.23 3.96 -1.74
CA GLY A 178 -1.47 2.78 -2.18
C GLY A 178 -1.76 1.52 -1.36
N ILE A 179 -2.80 1.54 -0.53
CA ILE A 179 -3.21 0.41 0.29
C ILE A 179 -4.47 -0.21 -0.30
N TYR A 180 -4.42 -1.51 -0.56
CA TYR A 180 -5.51 -2.27 -1.21
C TYR A 180 -5.86 -3.52 -0.42
N CYS A 181 -7.10 -3.95 -0.53
CA CYS A 181 -7.54 -5.30 -0.16
C CYS A 181 -8.22 -5.92 -1.39
N ILE A 182 -7.77 -7.12 -1.78
CA ILE A 182 -8.18 -7.76 -3.02
C ILE A 182 -8.44 -9.23 -2.73
N LYS A 183 -9.53 -9.79 -3.27
CA LYS A 183 -9.73 -11.24 -3.26
C LYS A 183 -8.55 -11.95 -3.93
N LYS A 184 -7.95 -12.89 -3.24
CA LYS A 184 -6.76 -13.61 -3.73
C LYS A 184 -6.98 -14.27 -5.08
N GLU A 185 -8.18 -14.82 -5.31
CA GLU A 185 -8.52 -15.49 -6.56
C GLU A 185 -8.48 -14.60 -7.80
N LEU A 186 -8.72 -13.28 -7.64
CA LEU A 186 -8.73 -12.29 -8.72
C LEU A 186 -7.35 -11.66 -8.95
N LEU A 187 -6.49 -11.64 -7.92
CA LEU A 187 -5.26 -10.84 -7.92
C LEU A 187 -4.33 -11.20 -9.09
N SER A 188 -4.13 -12.48 -9.37
CA SER A 188 -3.22 -12.92 -10.45
C SER A 188 -3.69 -12.44 -11.82
N ASP A 189 -4.98 -12.59 -12.10
CA ASP A 189 -5.57 -12.21 -13.38
C ASP A 189 -5.56 -10.70 -13.59
N LEU A 190 -5.92 -9.93 -12.56
CA LEU A 190 -5.86 -8.46 -12.58
C LEU A 190 -4.44 -7.95 -12.84
N LEU A 191 -3.43 -8.49 -12.12
CA LEU A 191 -2.04 -8.06 -12.28
C LEU A 191 -1.45 -8.37 -13.66
N GLN A 192 -1.87 -9.46 -14.31
CA GLN A 192 -1.44 -9.81 -15.66
C GLN A 192 -2.00 -8.91 -16.75
N LYS A 193 -3.12 -8.21 -16.49
CA LYS A 193 -3.77 -7.31 -17.43
C LYS A 193 -3.22 -5.88 -17.38
N ILE A 194 -2.44 -5.53 -16.35
CA ILE A 194 -1.82 -4.20 -16.23
C ILE A 194 -0.89 -3.95 -17.42
N LYS A 195 -0.97 -2.74 -17.96
CA LYS A 195 -0.10 -2.26 -19.03
C LYS A 195 0.83 -1.16 -18.53
N SER A 196 1.83 -0.80 -19.34
CA SER A 196 2.74 0.31 -19.05
C SER A 196 2.51 1.52 -19.99
N ASP A 197 1.28 1.66 -20.48
CA ASP A 197 0.88 2.71 -21.42
C ASP A 197 0.54 4.03 -20.68
N ASN A 198 1.51 4.52 -19.88
CA ASN A 198 1.38 5.74 -19.07
C ASN A 198 2.63 6.61 -19.20
N VAL A 199 2.58 7.86 -18.69
CA VAL A 199 3.68 8.83 -18.78
C VAL A 199 5.01 8.31 -18.24
N GLN A 200 5.00 7.45 -17.22
CA GLN A 200 6.22 6.90 -16.62
C GLN A 200 6.70 5.60 -17.26
N GLY A 201 5.89 4.94 -18.10
CA GLY A 201 6.18 3.65 -18.70
C GLY A 201 6.28 2.52 -17.66
N GLU A 202 5.57 2.64 -16.55
CA GLU A 202 5.58 1.69 -15.42
C GLU A 202 4.26 0.91 -15.34
N PHE A 203 4.32 -0.31 -14.81
CA PHE A 203 3.13 -1.11 -14.49
C PHE A 203 2.52 -0.59 -13.17
N TYR A 204 1.50 0.25 -13.27
CA TYR A 204 0.83 0.82 -12.10
C TYR A 204 -0.11 -0.18 -11.43
N LEU A 205 0.02 -0.38 -10.13
CA LEU A 205 -0.93 -1.21 -9.37
C LEU A 205 -2.34 -0.59 -9.37
N THR A 206 -2.44 0.73 -9.49
CA THR A 206 -3.70 1.48 -9.56
C THR A 206 -4.60 1.04 -10.71
N ASP A 207 -4.03 0.49 -11.79
CA ASP A 207 -4.79 0.05 -12.98
C ASP A 207 -5.71 -1.14 -12.67
N ILE A 208 -5.43 -1.94 -11.61
CA ILE A 208 -6.32 -3.04 -11.21
C ILE A 208 -7.73 -2.56 -10.88
N VAL A 209 -7.87 -1.30 -10.47
CA VAL A 209 -9.15 -0.70 -10.09
C VAL A 209 -10.04 -0.53 -11.32
N GLU A 210 -9.51 0.08 -12.37
CA GLU A 210 -10.22 0.24 -13.65
C GLU A 210 -10.48 -1.11 -14.33
N ILE A 211 -9.49 -2.02 -14.30
CA ILE A 211 -9.64 -3.37 -14.84
C ILE A 211 -10.77 -4.10 -14.10
N GLY A 212 -10.75 -4.10 -12.76
CA GLY A 212 -11.78 -4.76 -11.96
C GLY A 212 -13.17 -4.16 -12.16
N TYR A 213 -13.27 -2.83 -12.27
CA TYR A 213 -14.53 -2.15 -12.57
C TYR A 213 -15.09 -2.55 -13.95
N ASN A 214 -14.24 -2.55 -14.98
CA ASN A 214 -14.63 -2.91 -16.35
C ASN A 214 -15.03 -4.40 -16.50
N GLU A 215 -14.61 -5.24 -15.57
CA GLU A 215 -15.00 -6.66 -15.49
C GLU A 215 -16.23 -6.90 -14.58
N GLU A 216 -16.99 -5.83 -14.30
CA GLU A 216 -18.19 -5.88 -13.45
C GLU A 216 -17.92 -6.31 -12.00
N GLY A 217 -16.67 -6.20 -11.55
CA GLY A 217 -16.25 -6.47 -10.17
C GLY A 217 -16.76 -5.40 -9.19
N VAL A 218 -16.97 -5.80 -7.95
CA VAL A 218 -17.38 -4.89 -6.87
C VAL A 218 -16.17 -4.16 -6.34
N VAL A 219 -15.95 -2.94 -6.85
CA VAL A 219 -14.85 -2.06 -6.42
C VAL A 219 -15.36 -1.01 -5.46
N GLY A 220 -14.70 -0.83 -4.32
CA GLY A 220 -15.12 0.15 -3.34
C GLY A 220 -13.97 0.82 -2.59
N VAL A 221 -14.31 1.84 -1.82
CA VAL A 221 -13.35 2.64 -1.07
C VAL A 221 -13.77 2.75 0.39
N MET A 222 -12.79 2.71 1.29
CA MET A 222 -12.92 3.16 2.67
C MET A 222 -12.06 4.42 2.85
N VAL A 223 -12.68 5.53 3.24
CA VAL A 223 -11.94 6.75 3.55
C VAL A 223 -11.48 6.69 5.01
N CYS A 224 -10.17 6.75 5.21
CA CYS A 224 -9.55 6.78 6.54
C CYS A 224 -9.86 8.10 7.24
N SER A 225 -10.32 8.03 8.49
CA SER A 225 -10.62 9.22 9.29
C SER A 225 -9.38 9.88 9.88
N ASP A 226 -8.30 9.13 10.07
CA ASP A 226 -7.00 9.63 10.52
C ASP A 226 -6.04 9.67 9.32
N CYS A 227 -5.90 10.85 8.71
CA CYS A 227 -5.02 11.05 7.57
C CYS A 227 -3.54 10.79 7.90
N GLU A 228 -3.12 11.00 9.16
CA GLU A 228 -1.73 10.81 9.57
C GLU A 228 -1.28 9.35 9.45
N GLU A 229 -2.20 8.40 9.63
CA GLU A 229 -1.87 6.96 9.58
C GLU A 229 -1.48 6.48 8.19
N VAL A 230 -2.01 7.09 7.14
CA VAL A 230 -1.98 6.52 5.78
C VAL A 230 -1.18 7.37 4.79
N VAL A 231 -0.59 8.47 5.24
CA VAL A 231 0.25 9.32 4.41
C VAL A 231 1.64 8.70 4.23
N GLY A 232 2.06 8.57 2.97
CA GLY A 232 3.37 8.04 2.61
C GLY A 232 4.50 9.05 2.82
N ILE A 233 5.64 8.59 3.32
CA ILE A 233 6.85 9.40 3.51
C ILE A 233 7.65 9.42 2.22
N ASN A 234 7.73 10.56 1.53
CA ASN A 234 8.35 10.69 0.22
C ASN A 234 9.63 11.54 0.22
N ASN A 235 9.79 12.40 1.18
CA ASN A 235 10.92 13.33 1.31
C ASN A 235 11.32 13.51 2.78
N SER A 236 12.34 14.34 3.04
CA SER A 236 12.84 14.60 4.40
C SER A 236 11.85 15.37 5.27
N GLN A 237 10.99 16.21 4.69
CA GLN A 237 9.96 16.94 5.44
C GLN A 237 8.88 15.99 5.95
N ASP A 238 8.42 15.07 5.10
CA ASP A 238 7.45 14.03 5.49
C ASP A 238 8.02 13.17 6.63
N LEU A 239 9.33 12.83 6.55
CA LEU A 239 10.00 12.06 7.58
C LEU A 239 10.01 12.78 8.94
N MET A 240 10.29 14.07 8.96
CA MET A 240 10.27 14.89 10.18
C MET A 240 8.86 14.98 10.76
N THR A 241 7.87 15.16 9.92
CA THR A 241 6.44 15.19 10.32
C THR A 241 6.03 13.86 10.95
N ALA A 242 6.33 12.74 10.29
CA ALA A 242 6.03 11.41 10.82
C ALA A 242 6.74 11.13 12.15
N GLU A 243 7.99 11.59 12.31
CA GLU A 243 8.71 11.47 13.58
C GLU A 243 8.04 12.27 14.70
N SER A 244 7.55 13.47 14.41
CA SER A 244 6.81 14.30 15.37
C SER A 244 5.51 13.64 15.81
N ILE A 245 4.72 13.13 14.85
CA ILE A 245 3.47 12.41 15.10
C ILE A 245 3.73 11.20 16.00
N MET A 246 4.70 10.38 15.64
CA MET A 246 5.04 9.17 16.40
C MET A 246 5.49 9.48 17.82
N ARG A 247 6.29 10.55 18.00
CA ARG A 247 6.72 11.03 19.33
C ARG A 247 5.53 11.44 20.19
N ASN A 248 4.53 12.10 19.60
CA ASN A 248 3.30 12.49 20.29
C ASN A 248 2.44 11.27 20.67
N ARG A 249 2.31 10.28 19.75
CA ARG A 249 1.59 9.03 20.03
C ARG A 249 2.20 8.30 21.24
N ILE A 250 3.52 8.19 21.31
CA ILE A 250 4.22 7.55 22.45
C ILE A 250 3.96 8.30 23.76
N ARG A 251 4.00 9.63 23.75
CA ARG A 251 3.75 10.44 24.96
C ARG A 251 2.31 10.31 25.48
N ASN A 252 1.34 10.10 24.60
CA ASN A 252 -0.08 9.97 24.98
C ASN A 252 -0.43 8.57 25.52
N ILE A 253 0.45 7.59 25.36
CA ILE A 253 0.29 6.22 25.88
C ILE A 253 1.00 6.06 27.25
N SER A 254 1.95 6.96 27.58
CA SER A 254 2.72 6.94 28.83
C SER A 254 2.01 7.72 29.93
#